data_58ddc4da1a7e1fcb9412ebed70d1fee0
#
_entry.id   58ddc4da1a7e1fcb9412ebed70d1fee0
#
_cell.length_a   1.000
_cell.length_b   1.000
_cell.length_c   1.000
_cell.angle_alpha   90.00
_cell.angle_beta   90.00
_cell.angle_gamma   90.00
#
_symmetry.space_group_name_H-M   'P 1'
#
loop_
_entity.id
_entity.type
_entity.pdbx_description
1 polymer ?
#
loop_
_entity_poly.entity_id
_entity_poly.type
_entity_poly.pdbx_seq_one_letter_code
_entity_poly.pdbx_strand_id
1 'polypeptide(L)'
;MRGEFEESFREASSIISSMKGYINHSLNKCFEEEGKYLLLVEWESLEDHTIGFRESEEYKKWKSLLHYYYEPFPIVEHFYKIEI
;
A
#
# COMPACT_ATOMS: atom_id res chain seq x y z
N MET A 1 7.10 12.13 13.23
CA MET A 1 7.43 10.96 12.39
C MET A 1 6.19 10.32 11.80
N ARG A 2 5.24 9.90 12.67
CA ARG A 2 4.02 9.28 12.14
C ARG A 2 3.22 10.23 11.27
N GLY A 3 3.16 11.50 11.66
CA GLY A 3 2.45 12.50 10.86
C GLY A 3 3.06 12.68 9.49
N GLU A 4 4.38 12.62 9.42
CA GLU A 4 5.08 12.72 8.14
C GLU A 4 4.78 11.52 7.24
N PHE A 5 4.73 10.32 7.83
CA PHE A 5 4.38 9.13 7.07
C PHE A 5 2.97 9.25 6.50
N GLU A 6 2.03 9.68 7.34
CA GLU A 6 0.64 9.79 6.89
C GLU A 6 0.49 10.83 5.81
N GLU A 7 1.26 11.92 5.86
CA GLU A 7 1.26 12.92 4.80
C GLU A 7 1.81 12.35 3.50
N SER A 8 2.95 11.65 3.58
CA SER A 8 3.54 11.02 2.40
C SER A 8 2.62 9.96 1.83
N PHE A 9 1.94 9.21 2.70
CA PHE A 9 0.99 8.20 2.25
C PHE A 9 -0.20 8.83 1.55
N ARG A 10 -0.67 9.97 2.03
CA ARG A 10 -1.79 10.66 1.38
C ARG A 10 -1.44 11.00 -0.07
N GLU A 11 -0.21 11.45 -0.28
CA GLU A 11 0.27 11.72 -1.62
C GLU A 11 0.42 10.43 -2.44
N ALA A 12 1.00 9.42 -1.82
CA ALA A 12 1.20 8.13 -2.49
C ALA A 12 -0.12 7.45 -2.84
N SER A 13 -1.16 7.65 -2.04
CA SER A 13 -2.45 7.00 -2.27
C SER A 13 -3.06 7.40 -3.61
N SER A 14 -2.80 8.62 -4.08
CA SER A 14 -3.31 9.04 -5.38
C SER A 14 -2.62 8.28 -6.51
N ILE A 15 -1.41 7.82 -6.28
CA ILE A 15 -0.67 7.04 -7.27
C ILE A 15 -1.28 5.65 -7.41
N ILE A 16 -1.44 4.96 -6.29
CA ILE A 16 -1.96 3.59 -6.34
C ILE A 16 -3.42 3.55 -6.80
N SER A 17 -4.21 4.55 -6.43
CA SER A 17 -5.61 4.59 -6.81
C SER A 17 -5.82 4.86 -8.30
N SER A 18 -4.79 5.30 -9.00
CA SER A 18 -4.87 5.52 -10.44
C SER A 18 -4.57 4.26 -11.25
N MET A 19 -4.15 3.18 -10.59
CA MET A 19 -3.72 1.97 -11.28
C MET A 19 -4.88 1.14 -11.78
N LYS A 20 -4.66 0.45 -12.92
CA LYS A 20 -5.63 -0.49 -13.45
C LYS A 20 -5.86 -1.61 -12.46
N GLY A 21 -7.12 -1.96 -12.26
CA GLY A 21 -7.48 -3.05 -11.38
C GLY A 21 -7.59 -2.67 -9.92
N TYR A 22 -7.25 -1.45 -9.59
CA TYR A 22 -7.39 -0.96 -8.22
C TYR A 22 -8.88 -0.81 -7.88
N ILE A 23 -9.26 -1.29 -6.70
CA ILE A 23 -10.65 -1.16 -6.22
C ILE A 23 -10.71 -0.16 -5.07
N ASN A 24 -10.01 -0.46 -3.98
CA ASN A 24 -9.93 0.47 -2.86
C ASN A 24 -8.76 0.12 -1.95
N HIS A 25 -8.51 0.97 -0.97
CA HIS A 25 -7.49 0.69 0.03
C HIS A 25 -7.86 1.34 1.35
N SER A 26 -7.22 0.88 2.42
CA SER A 26 -7.32 1.54 3.71
C SER A 26 -5.99 1.42 4.44
N LEU A 27 -5.63 2.48 5.14
CA LEU A 27 -4.44 2.50 5.98
C LEU A 27 -4.90 2.41 7.42
N ASN A 28 -4.42 1.41 8.14
CA ASN A 28 -4.87 1.12 9.49
C ASN A 28 -3.71 1.22 10.46
N LYS A 29 -3.97 1.83 11.60
CA LYS A 29 -2.98 2.00 12.64
C LYS A 29 -3.17 0.90 13.68
N CYS A 30 -2.07 0.29 14.11
CA CYS A 30 -2.14 -0.77 15.11
C CYS A 30 -2.41 -0.19 16.49
N PHE A 31 -3.33 -0.81 17.24
CA PHE A 31 -3.61 -0.40 18.60
C PHE A 31 -2.50 -0.79 19.55
N GLU A 32 -1.99 -2.00 19.37
CA GLU A 32 -1.06 -2.59 20.31
C GLU A 32 0.37 -2.09 20.17
N GLU A 33 0.73 -1.64 18.98
CA GLU A 33 2.11 -1.27 18.70
C GLU A 33 2.17 0.09 18.02
N GLU A 34 2.79 1.04 18.69
CA GLU A 34 2.91 2.38 18.16
C GLU A 34 3.84 2.39 16.93
N GLY A 35 3.43 3.14 15.91
CA GLY A 35 4.22 3.25 14.69
C GLY A 35 4.03 2.11 13.71
N LYS A 36 3.15 1.16 14.03
CA LYS A 36 2.88 0.04 13.13
C LYS A 36 1.60 0.29 12.36
N TYR A 37 1.67 0.08 11.06
CA TYR A 37 0.54 0.31 10.15
C TYR A 37 0.25 -0.93 9.34
N LEU A 38 -1.01 -1.09 8.97
CA LEU A 38 -1.45 -2.14 8.05
C LEU A 38 -2.12 -1.47 6.87
N LEU A 39 -1.59 -1.70 5.68
CA LEU A 39 -2.18 -1.22 4.45
C LEU A 39 -2.91 -2.37 3.77
N LEU A 40 -4.22 -2.22 3.61
CA LEU A 40 -5.04 -3.17 2.89
C LEU A 40 -5.40 -2.56 1.53
N VAL A 41 -5.15 -3.31 0.46
CA VAL A 41 -5.46 -2.85 -0.88
C VAL A 41 -6.24 -3.94 -1.60
N GLU A 42 -7.36 -3.57 -2.20
CA GLU A 42 -8.14 -4.49 -3.01
C GLU A 42 -7.86 -4.28 -4.49
N TRP A 43 -7.62 -5.37 -5.19
CA TRP A 43 -7.34 -5.39 -6.62
C TRP A 43 -8.32 -6.33 -7.31
N GLU A 44 -8.63 -6.05 -8.58
CA GLU A 44 -9.48 -6.94 -9.35
C GLU A 44 -8.85 -8.32 -9.54
N SER A 45 -7.52 -8.37 -9.64
CA SER A 45 -6.80 -9.63 -9.75
C SER A 45 -5.46 -9.52 -9.06
N LEU A 46 -4.89 -10.68 -8.71
CA LEU A 46 -3.56 -10.72 -8.11
C LEU A 46 -2.51 -10.11 -9.06
N GLU A 47 -2.65 -10.38 -10.34
CA GLU A 47 -1.70 -9.91 -11.34
C GLU A 47 -1.71 -8.40 -11.48
N ASP A 48 -2.82 -7.74 -11.21
CA ASP A 48 -2.87 -6.28 -11.22
C ASP A 48 -1.90 -5.70 -10.20
N HIS A 49 -1.73 -6.37 -9.07
CA HIS A 49 -0.77 -5.94 -8.08
C HIS A 49 0.64 -6.42 -8.40
N THR A 50 0.81 -7.72 -8.62
CA THR A 50 2.16 -8.31 -8.69
C THR A 50 2.88 -7.97 -10.00
N ILE A 51 2.14 -7.75 -11.07
CA ILE A 51 2.72 -7.43 -12.36
C ILE A 51 2.40 -5.98 -12.74
N GLY A 52 1.11 -5.65 -12.78
CA GLY A 52 0.70 -4.32 -13.21
C GLY A 52 1.33 -3.21 -12.39
N PHE A 53 1.08 -3.21 -11.09
CA PHE A 53 1.58 -2.14 -10.24
C PHE A 53 3.07 -2.26 -9.97
N ARG A 54 3.53 -3.45 -9.55
CA ARG A 54 4.92 -3.63 -9.13
C ARG A 54 5.93 -3.38 -10.25
N GLU A 55 5.50 -3.50 -11.51
CA GLU A 55 6.39 -3.28 -12.65
C GLU A 55 6.13 -1.96 -13.36
N SER A 56 5.32 -1.09 -12.77
CA SER A 56 4.96 0.18 -13.39
C SER A 56 5.90 1.31 -12.97
N GLU A 57 5.88 2.40 -13.76
CA GLU A 57 6.59 3.63 -13.38
C GLU A 57 5.95 4.23 -12.13
N GLU A 58 4.65 4.08 -11.99
CA GLU A 58 3.93 4.58 -10.82
C GLU A 58 4.44 3.93 -9.54
N TYR A 59 4.81 2.66 -9.59
CA TYR A 59 5.34 1.99 -8.42
C TYR A 59 6.66 2.61 -7.97
N LYS A 60 7.47 3.06 -8.90
CA LYS A 60 8.74 3.70 -8.56
C LYS A 60 8.50 4.98 -7.77
N LYS A 61 7.49 5.76 -8.17
CA LYS A 61 7.12 6.98 -7.43
C LYS A 61 6.56 6.63 -6.05
N TRP A 62 5.70 5.63 -6.00
CA TRP A 62 5.13 5.14 -4.75
C TRP A 62 6.25 4.74 -3.78
N LYS A 63 7.18 3.94 -4.27
CA LYS A 63 8.29 3.47 -3.46
C LYS A 63 9.18 4.62 -2.99
N SER A 64 9.46 5.59 -3.86
CA SER A 64 10.31 6.71 -3.48
C SER A 64 9.69 7.59 -2.39
N LEU A 65 8.36 7.66 -2.35
CA LEU A 65 7.67 8.42 -1.32
C LEU A 65 7.67 7.70 0.03
N LEU A 66 7.64 6.38 0.02
CA LEU A 66 7.41 5.60 1.23
C LEU A 66 8.60 4.81 1.73
N HIS A 67 9.60 4.51 0.90
CA HIS A 67 10.71 3.64 1.32
C HIS A 67 11.47 4.19 2.52
N TYR A 68 11.47 5.49 2.70
CA TYR A 68 12.14 6.14 3.81
C TYR A 68 11.60 5.64 5.15
N TYR A 69 10.35 5.18 5.15
CA TYR A 69 9.68 4.73 6.37
C TYR A 69 9.68 3.22 6.53
N TYR A 70 10.37 2.52 5.61
CA TYR A 70 10.42 1.06 5.63
C TYR A 70 11.51 0.59 6.58
N GLU A 71 11.19 0.56 7.85
CA GLU A 71 12.14 0.05 8.83
C GLU A 71 11.35 -0.55 9.99
N PRO A 72 11.29 -1.86 10.09
CA PRO A 72 11.84 -2.85 9.15
C PRO A 72 11.09 -2.87 7.82
N PHE A 73 11.60 -3.65 6.86
CA PHE A 73 10.91 -3.79 5.58
C PHE A 73 9.49 -4.30 5.79
N PRO A 74 8.54 -3.81 5.01
CA PRO A 74 7.17 -4.27 5.15
C PRO A 74 7.03 -5.72 4.70
N ILE A 75 6.13 -6.43 5.37
CA ILE A 75 5.76 -7.78 4.97
C ILE A 75 4.59 -7.64 4.02
N VAL A 76 4.71 -8.25 2.84
CA VAL A 76 3.64 -8.19 1.84
C VAL A 76 3.04 -9.58 1.70
N GLU A 77 1.74 -9.67 1.93
CA GLU A 77 1.00 -10.91 1.80
C GLU A 77 -0.22 -10.67 0.96
N HIS A 78 -0.72 -11.73 0.33
CA HIS A 78 -1.88 -11.63 -0.52
C HIS A 78 -3.00 -12.46 0.05
N PHE A 79 -4.22 -11.90 0.03
CA PHE A 79 -5.39 -12.53 0.60
C PHE A 79 -6.52 -12.50 -0.41
N TYR A 80 -7.40 -13.47 -0.34
CA TYR A 80 -8.63 -13.41 -1.08
C TYR A 80 -9.80 -13.62 -0.14
N LYS A 81 -10.92 -12.98 -0.48
CA LYS A 81 -12.09 -13.00 0.37
C LYS A 81 -12.81 -14.35 0.29
N ILE A 82 -13.16 -14.88 1.45
CA ILE A 82 -13.97 -16.10 1.51
C ILE A 82 -15.43 -15.68 1.64
N GLU A 83 -16.25 -16.19 0.76
CA GLU A 83 -17.68 -15.95 0.82
C GLU A 83 -18.29 -16.89 1.81
N ILE A 84 -18.82 -16.36 2.92
CA ILE A 84 -19.48 -17.18 3.94
C ILE A 84 -20.88 -16.69 4.19
#